data_0f3eab31ac50b4c106bccc73a12290bf
#
_entry.id   0f3eab31ac50b4c106bccc73a12290bf
#
_cell.length_a   1.000
_cell.length_b   1.000
_cell.length_c   1.000
_cell.angle_alpha   90.00
_cell.angle_beta   90.00
_cell.angle_gamma   90.00
#
_symmetry.space_group_name_H-M   'P 1'
#
loop_
_entity.id
_entity.type
_entity.pdbx_description
1 polymer ?
#
loop_
_entity_poly.entity_id
_entity_poly.type
_entity_poly.pdbx_seq_one_letter_code
_entity_poly.pdbx_strand_id
1 'polypeptide(L)'
;MTPLRPAALAFDAMAPAFDSRFGAWHSVAAQRRAVRSALLRAFPEGGRILELGGGTGDDAAFLAERGFDLFLTDPSPAMVALAKSKLAPLGGRAEIAAGEEMERFAATHLSAGGELFDGAFSNFAPLNCVADLRPVARGLACLLKPGAPAMLVLFGTFCPGEMAVEVLRGRPHLALRRRKRGEAPARLAKLEFNVVYHRRAAMSHAFAPWFVLEKRLGIGVTVPPSAAEPWISQWPHLLAAMETLDRGLARPLAMLGDHVLYQFRRTSTPWETLSPVPR
;
A
#
# COMPACT_ATOMS: atom_id res chain seq x y z
N MET A 1 -18.51 -17.32 9.11
CA MET A 1 -17.60 -16.49 8.29
C MET A 1 -18.07 -15.05 8.41
N THR A 2 -17.20 -14.13 8.79
CA THR A 2 -17.52 -12.70 8.78
C THR A 2 -17.73 -12.26 7.32
N PRO A 3 -18.79 -11.50 6.99
CA PRO A 3 -19.02 -11.03 5.63
C PRO A 3 -17.85 -10.13 5.17
N LEU A 4 -17.47 -10.28 3.90
CA LEU A 4 -16.42 -9.44 3.32
C LEU A 4 -16.87 -7.98 3.31
N ARG A 5 -15.93 -7.07 3.59
CA ARG A 5 -16.16 -5.63 3.50
C ARG A 5 -16.34 -5.20 2.03
N PRO A 6 -17.04 -4.10 1.75
CA PRO A 6 -17.34 -3.66 0.38
C PRO A 6 -16.09 -3.53 -0.51
N ALA A 7 -14.99 -2.99 0.00
CA ALA A 7 -13.73 -2.92 -0.75
C ALA A 7 -13.20 -4.32 -1.08
N ALA A 8 -13.15 -5.23 -0.09
CA ALA A 8 -12.70 -6.60 -0.30
C ALA A 8 -13.55 -7.35 -1.34
N LEU A 9 -14.88 -7.15 -1.32
CA LEU A 9 -15.79 -7.70 -2.35
C LEU A 9 -15.48 -7.16 -3.75
N ALA A 10 -15.20 -5.86 -3.87
CA ALA A 10 -14.88 -5.24 -5.14
C ALA A 10 -13.56 -5.76 -5.73
N PHE A 11 -12.54 -5.92 -4.90
CA PHE A 11 -11.26 -6.51 -5.30
C PHE A 11 -11.36 -8.01 -5.56
N ASP A 12 -12.16 -8.75 -4.79
CA ASP A 12 -12.44 -10.16 -5.01
C ASP A 12 -13.06 -10.41 -6.40
N ALA A 13 -14.07 -9.62 -6.75
CA ALA A 13 -14.70 -9.66 -8.06
C ALA A 13 -13.75 -9.25 -9.21
N MET A 14 -12.74 -8.41 -8.93
CA MET A 14 -11.75 -7.98 -9.93
C MET A 14 -10.58 -8.95 -10.06
N ALA A 15 -10.33 -9.81 -9.10
CA ALA A 15 -9.13 -10.65 -9.03
C ALA A 15 -8.78 -11.38 -10.34
N PRO A 16 -9.72 -12.03 -11.05
CA PRO A 16 -9.41 -12.74 -12.29
C PRO A 16 -8.86 -11.86 -13.42
N ALA A 17 -9.22 -10.56 -13.41
CA ALA A 17 -8.82 -9.60 -14.46
C ALA A 17 -7.80 -8.57 -13.95
N PHE A 18 -7.37 -8.66 -12.68
CA PHE A 18 -6.58 -7.61 -12.05
C PHE A 18 -5.23 -7.41 -12.74
N ASP A 19 -4.46 -8.48 -12.89
CA ASP A 19 -3.12 -8.40 -13.47
C ASP A 19 -3.16 -8.01 -14.95
N SER A 20 -4.09 -8.57 -15.74
CA SER A 20 -4.24 -8.22 -17.15
C SER A 20 -4.66 -6.77 -17.35
N ARG A 21 -5.51 -6.23 -16.46
CA ARG A 21 -5.98 -4.85 -16.54
C ARG A 21 -4.90 -3.84 -16.17
N PHE A 22 -4.24 -4.04 -15.02
CA PHE A 22 -3.29 -3.07 -14.49
C PHE A 22 -1.86 -3.31 -14.96
N GLY A 23 -1.50 -4.53 -15.32
CA GLY A 23 -0.16 -4.89 -15.80
C GLY A 23 0.19 -4.28 -17.16
N ALA A 24 -0.81 -3.95 -17.99
CA ALA A 24 -0.61 -3.29 -19.27
C ALA A 24 -0.34 -1.76 -19.16
N TRP A 25 -0.49 -1.17 -17.97
CA TRP A 25 -0.37 0.27 -17.76
C TRP A 25 1.05 0.67 -17.40
N HIS A 26 1.71 1.36 -18.32
CA HIS A 26 3.12 1.74 -18.17
C HIS A 26 3.34 2.75 -17.02
N SER A 27 2.40 3.66 -16.77
CA SER A 27 2.48 4.58 -15.62
C SER A 27 2.44 3.82 -14.28
N VAL A 28 1.58 2.80 -14.16
CA VAL A 28 1.53 1.93 -12.97
C VAL A 28 2.82 1.15 -12.81
N ALA A 29 3.36 0.60 -13.90
CA ALA A 29 4.66 -0.08 -13.88
C ALA A 29 5.80 0.85 -13.47
N ALA A 30 5.80 2.10 -13.92
CA ALA A 30 6.78 3.12 -13.53
C ALA A 30 6.72 3.44 -12.03
N GLN A 31 5.52 3.68 -11.50
CA GLN A 31 5.30 3.93 -10.08
C GLN A 31 5.71 2.70 -9.24
N ARG A 32 5.40 1.48 -9.71
CA ARG A 32 5.79 0.22 -9.06
C ARG A 32 7.31 0.08 -8.99
N ARG A 33 8.04 0.40 -10.07
CA ARG A 33 9.51 0.39 -10.06
C ARG A 33 10.08 1.34 -9.01
N ALA A 34 9.51 2.54 -8.87
CA ALA A 34 9.94 3.51 -7.86
C ALA A 34 9.76 2.96 -6.43
N VAL A 35 8.60 2.35 -6.13
CA VAL A 35 8.35 1.72 -4.82
C VAL A 35 9.30 0.55 -4.60
N ARG A 36 9.40 -0.41 -5.52
CA ARG A 36 10.28 -1.57 -5.41
C ARG A 36 11.74 -1.17 -5.15
N SER A 37 12.21 -0.14 -5.83
CA SER A 37 13.56 0.41 -5.58
C SER A 37 13.71 0.99 -4.17
N ALA A 38 12.65 1.57 -3.59
CA ALA A 38 12.68 2.05 -2.20
C ALA A 38 12.63 0.88 -1.20
N LEU A 39 11.86 -0.17 -1.47
CA LEU A 39 11.78 -1.37 -0.63
C LEU A 39 13.14 -2.08 -0.55
N LEU A 40 13.80 -2.31 -1.71
CA LEU A 40 15.13 -2.94 -1.76
C LEU A 40 16.21 -2.17 -1.00
N ARG A 41 16.08 -0.84 -0.88
CA ARG A 41 17.02 -0.03 -0.08
C ARG A 41 16.69 0.00 1.41
N ALA A 42 15.46 -0.32 1.79
CA ALA A 42 14.99 -0.22 3.16
C ALA A 42 15.08 -1.54 3.92
N PHE A 43 14.89 -2.66 3.25
CA PHE A 43 14.86 -3.97 3.86
C PHE A 43 16.24 -4.62 3.91
N PRO A 44 16.59 -5.34 4.99
CA PRO A 44 17.83 -6.12 5.06
C PRO A 44 17.75 -7.29 4.06
N GLU A 45 18.87 -7.62 3.42
CA GLU A 45 18.98 -8.75 2.49
C GLU A 45 18.54 -10.05 3.19
N GLY A 46 17.75 -10.87 2.49
CA GLY A 46 17.21 -12.13 3.02
C GLY A 46 16.20 -11.96 4.15
N GLY A 47 15.79 -10.73 4.46
CA GLY A 47 14.87 -10.45 5.57
C GLY A 47 13.48 -11.05 5.35
N ARG A 48 12.81 -11.37 6.46
CA ARG A 48 11.41 -11.77 6.49
C ARG A 48 10.51 -10.55 6.44
N ILE A 49 9.70 -10.42 5.39
CA ILE A 49 8.93 -9.21 5.08
C ILE A 49 7.43 -9.52 5.04
N LEU A 50 6.65 -8.68 5.72
CA LEU A 50 5.19 -8.72 5.71
C LEU A 50 4.64 -7.74 4.68
N GLU A 51 3.81 -8.20 3.75
CA GLU A 51 3.01 -7.35 2.85
C GLU A 51 1.56 -7.27 3.31
N LEU A 52 1.02 -6.05 3.44
CA LEU A 52 -0.37 -5.79 3.77
C LEU A 52 -1.16 -5.33 2.55
N GLY A 53 -2.28 -6.00 2.27
CA GLY A 53 -3.10 -5.70 1.10
C GLY A 53 -2.36 -5.98 -0.19
N GLY A 54 -1.64 -7.11 -0.26
CA GLY A 54 -0.74 -7.44 -1.37
C GLY A 54 -1.43 -7.87 -2.65
N GLY A 55 -2.77 -7.98 -2.66
CA GLY A 55 -3.55 -8.36 -3.83
C GLY A 55 -3.10 -9.68 -4.41
N THR A 56 -2.80 -9.70 -5.71
CA THR A 56 -2.35 -10.90 -6.43
C THR A 56 -0.90 -11.31 -6.17
N GLY A 57 -0.16 -10.56 -5.33
CA GLY A 57 1.19 -10.90 -4.88
C GLY A 57 2.34 -10.52 -5.82
N ASP A 58 2.14 -9.58 -6.75
CA ASP A 58 3.19 -9.18 -7.71
C ASP A 58 4.42 -8.55 -7.05
N ASP A 59 4.24 -7.77 -5.99
CA ASP A 59 5.35 -7.13 -5.30
C ASP A 59 6.02 -8.11 -4.34
N ALA A 60 5.25 -8.97 -3.68
CA ALA A 60 5.78 -10.08 -2.88
C ALA A 60 6.64 -11.04 -3.75
N ALA A 61 6.12 -11.47 -4.91
CA ALA A 61 6.87 -12.33 -5.83
C ALA A 61 8.19 -11.67 -6.28
N PHE A 62 8.14 -10.38 -6.65
CA PHE A 62 9.33 -9.61 -7.01
C PHE A 62 10.42 -9.60 -5.93
N LEU A 63 10.04 -9.49 -4.64
CA LEU A 63 10.98 -9.54 -3.53
C LEU A 63 11.43 -10.97 -3.23
N ALA A 64 10.52 -11.96 -3.30
CA ALA A 64 10.86 -13.36 -3.09
C ALA A 64 11.88 -13.89 -4.09
N GLU A 65 11.77 -13.51 -5.38
CA GLU A 65 12.76 -13.78 -6.43
C GLU A 65 14.15 -13.20 -6.12
N ARG A 66 14.24 -12.26 -5.17
CA ARG A 66 15.47 -11.62 -4.69
C ARG A 66 15.94 -12.13 -3.33
N GLY A 67 15.37 -13.24 -2.88
CA GLY A 67 15.81 -13.94 -1.67
C GLY A 67 15.17 -13.47 -0.37
N PHE A 68 14.12 -12.62 -0.41
CA PHE A 68 13.35 -12.28 0.80
C PHE A 68 12.35 -13.38 1.17
N ASP A 69 12.12 -13.62 2.47
CA ASP A 69 11.05 -14.49 2.97
C ASP A 69 9.75 -13.66 3.05
N LEU A 70 8.78 -13.94 2.19
CA LEU A 70 7.57 -13.14 2.05
C LEU A 70 6.36 -13.79 2.74
N PHE A 71 5.67 -12.95 3.51
CA PHE A 71 4.36 -13.25 4.06
C PHE A 71 3.37 -12.15 3.62
N LEU A 72 2.37 -12.52 2.85
CA LEU A 72 1.39 -11.58 2.30
C LEU A 72 0.05 -11.73 3.05
N THR A 73 -0.62 -10.61 3.32
CA THR A 73 -2.01 -10.58 3.77
C THR A 73 -2.86 -9.76 2.82
N ASP A 74 -4.09 -10.23 2.55
CA ASP A 74 -5.10 -9.49 1.80
C ASP A 74 -6.51 -9.90 2.29
N PRO A 75 -7.50 -8.98 2.36
CA PRO A 75 -8.86 -9.34 2.79
C PRO A 75 -9.66 -10.14 1.75
N SER A 76 -9.25 -10.17 0.48
CA SER A 76 -9.94 -10.89 -0.60
C SER A 76 -9.45 -12.32 -0.71
N PRO A 77 -10.32 -13.34 -0.54
CA PRO A 77 -9.98 -14.74 -0.76
C PRO A 77 -9.45 -15.04 -2.17
N ALA A 78 -10.04 -14.42 -3.20
CA ALA A 78 -9.61 -14.62 -4.58
C ALA A 78 -8.22 -14.03 -4.85
N MET A 79 -7.91 -12.85 -4.30
CA MET A 79 -6.56 -12.27 -4.35
C MET A 79 -5.55 -13.18 -3.66
N VAL A 80 -5.85 -13.64 -2.44
CA VAL A 80 -4.98 -14.54 -1.68
C VAL A 80 -4.74 -15.86 -2.40
N ALA A 81 -5.75 -16.40 -3.09
CA ALA A 81 -5.58 -17.62 -3.89
C ALA A 81 -4.56 -17.42 -5.04
N LEU A 82 -4.64 -16.28 -5.74
CA LEU A 82 -3.68 -15.92 -6.79
C LEU A 82 -2.28 -15.68 -6.21
N ALA A 83 -2.19 -14.95 -5.08
CA ALA A 83 -0.93 -14.72 -4.39
C ALA A 83 -0.27 -16.03 -3.94
N LYS A 84 -1.04 -16.97 -3.37
CA LYS A 84 -0.54 -18.31 -3.01
C LYS A 84 0.07 -19.04 -4.20
N SER A 85 -0.63 -19.02 -5.35
CA SER A 85 -0.13 -19.66 -6.58
C SER A 85 1.20 -19.05 -7.06
N LYS A 86 1.36 -17.71 -6.97
CA LYS A 86 2.60 -17.03 -7.35
C LYS A 86 3.75 -17.27 -6.35
N LEU A 87 3.43 -17.29 -5.05
CA LEU A 87 4.43 -17.35 -3.99
C LEU A 87 4.89 -18.76 -3.66
N ALA A 88 4.05 -19.79 -3.85
CA ALA A 88 4.39 -21.16 -3.49
C ALA A 88 5.72 -21.66 -4.10
N PRO A 89 6.02 -21.42 -5.39
CA PRO A 89 7.30 -21.82 -5.98
C PRO A 89 8.51 -21.08 -5.39
N LEU A 90 8.28 -19.94 -4.75
CA LEU A 90 9.28 -19.05 -4.17
C LEU A 90 9.41 -19.20 -2.65
N GLY A 91 8.67 -20.13 -2.04
CA GLY A 91 8.67 -20.37 -0.59
C GLY A 91 7.89 -19.34 0.22
N GLY A 92 7.23 -18.37 -0.43
CA GLY A 92 6.45 -17.35 0.25
C GLY A 92 5.06 -17.83 0.67
N ARG A 93 4.41 -17.07 1.57
CA ARG A 93 3.11 -17.42 2.15
C ARG A 93 2.11 -16.28 1.95
N ALA A 94 0.82 -16.64 1.86
CA ALA A 94 -0.26 -15.66 1.80
C ALA A 94 -1.46 -16.13 2.63
N GLU A 95 -2.07 -15.20 3.39
CA GLU A 95 -3.21 -15.47 4.26
C GLU A 95 -4.28 -14.39 4.14
N ILE A 96 -5.53 -14.76 4.48
CA ILE A 96 -6.65 -13.81 4.48
C ILE A 96 -6.60 -13.02 5.78
N ALA A 97 -6.31 -11.71 5.68
CA ALA A 97 -6.43 -10.80 6.80
C ALA A 97 -6.65 -9.37 6.30
N ALA A 98 -7.60 -8.67 6.91
CA ALA A 98 -7.86 -7.26 6.65
C ALA A 98 -6.95 -6.36 7.50
N GLY A 99 -6.68 -5.14 7.03
CA GLY A 99 -5.89 -4.17 7.80
C GLY A 99 -6.48 -3.87 9.17
N GLU A 100 -7.80 -3.79 9.28
CA GLU A 100 -8.53 -3.57 10.54
C GLU A 100 -8.41 -4.75 11.53
N GLU A 101 -8.02 -5.93 11.05
CA GLU A 101 -7.86 -7.15 11.85
C GLU A 101 -6.40 -7.46 12.17
N MET A 102 -5.50 -6.52 11.92
CA MET A 102 -4.05 -6.74 12.07
C MET A 102 -3.64 -7.09 13.51
N GLU A 103 -4.34 -6.57 14.52
CA GLU A 103 -4.11 -6.96 15.91
C GLU A 103 -4.46 -8.45 16.15
N ARG A 104 -5.61 -8.89 15.61
CA ARG A 104 -6.03 -10.31 15.71
C ARG A 104 -5.07 -11.21 14.94
N PHE A 105 -4.69 -10.82 13.74
CA PHE A 105 -3.71 -11.54 12.95
C PHE A 105 -2.39 -11.68 13.71
N ALA A 106 -1.89 -10.59 14.32
CA ALA A 106 -0.66 -10.63 15.11
C ALA A 106 -0.74 -11.61 16.28
N ALA A 107 -1.84 -11.56 17.04
CA ALA A 107 -2.06 -12.49 18.16
C ALA A 107 -2.08 -13.95 17.69
N THR A 108 -2.78 -14.26 16.60
CA THR A 108 -2.86 -15.62 16.03
C THR A 108 -1.49 -16.07 15.51
N HIS A 109 -0.79 -15.23 14.77
CA HIS A 109 0.52 -15.52 14.18
C HIS A 109 1.55 -15.88 15.30
N LEU A 110 1.64 -15.04 16.32
CA LEU A 110 2.58 -15.23 17.42
C LEU A 110 2.22 -16.43 18.31
N SER A 111 0.93 -16.66 18.60
CA SER A 111 0.50 -17.83 19.38
C SER A 111 0.73 -19.15 18.67
N ALA A 112 0.78 -19.13 17.33
CA ALA A 112 1.14 -20.28 16.51
C ALA A 112 2.67 -20.48 16.37
N GLY A 113 3.49 -19.72 17.10
CA GLY A 113 4.96 -19.79 17.03
C GLY A 113 5.55 -19.04 15.84
N GLY A 114 4.79 -18.13 15.21
CA GLY A 114 5.29 -17.28 14.12
C GLY A 114 6.37 -16.32 14.62
N GLU A 115 7.37 -16.10 13.77
CA GLU A 115 8.49 -15.20 14.10
C GLU A 115 8.19 -13.76 13.68
N LEU A 116 8.89 -12.81 14.33
CA LEU A 116 8.83 -11.38 13.98
C LEU A 116 9.43 -11.12 12.61
N PHE A 117 8.89 -10.09 11.93
CA PHE A 117 9.33 -9.65 10.63
C PHE A 117 10.43 -8.59 10.73
N ASP A 118 11.34 -8.59 9.76
CA ASP A 118 12.43 -7.62 9.58
C ASP A 118 11.95 -6.33 8.89
N GLY A 119 10.74 -6.33 8.37
CA GLY A 119 10.09 -5.18 7.78
C GLY A 119 8.66 -5.47 7.33
N ALA A 120 7.92 -4.42 7.05
CA ALA A 120 6.60 -4.54 6.43
C ALA A 120 6.40 -3.49 5.35
N PHE A 121 5.55 -3.80 4.38
CA PHE A 121 5.11 -2.81 3.40
C PHE A 121 3.65 -2.98 2.99
N SER A 122 3.13 -1.92 2.39
CA SER A 122 1.83 -1.90 1.74
C SER A 122 1.95 -1.01 0.51
N ASN A 123 1.63 -1.53 -0.68
CA ASN A 123 1.79 -0.80 -1.94
C ASN A 123 0.45 -0.59 -2.65
N PHE A 124 0.35 0.47 -3.47
CA PHE A 124 -0.86 0.87 -4.22
C PHE A 124 -2.10 1.11 -3.37
N ALA A 125 -1.89 1.66 -2.18
CA ALA A 125 -2.93 2.28 -1.37
C ALA A 125 -4.05 1.37 -0.81
N PRO A 126 -3.85 0.07 -0.49
CA PRO A 126 -4.89 -0.72 0.13
C PRO A 126 -5.30 -0.16 1.50
N LEU A 127 -4.39 0.48 2.21
CA LEU A 127 -4.67 1.13 3.50
C LEU A 127 -5.60 2.34 3.39
N ASN A 128 -5.84 2.87 2.20
CA ASN A 128 -6.90 3.87 2.00
C ASN A 128 -8.32 3.28 2.09
N CYS A 129 -8.47 1.95 2.04
CA CYS A 129 -9.73 1.26 2.32
C CYS A 129 -9.97 1.03 3.82
N VAL A 130 -8.99 1.34 4.67
CA VAL A 130 -9.04 1.21 6.13
C VAL A 130 -9.32 2.59 6.74
N ALA A 131 -10.47 2.75 7.40
CA ALA A 131 -10.86 4.06 7.96
C ALA A 131 -10.02 4.44 9.19
N ASP A 132 -9.73 3.49 10.06
CA ASP A 132 -8.90 3.66 11.25
C ASP A 132 -7.61 2.85 11.14
N LEU A 133 -6.47 3.54 11.09
CA LEU A 133 -5.15 2.91 10.97
C LEU A 133 -4.54 2.47 12.31
N ARG A 134 -5.17 2.75 13.45
CA ARG A 134 -4.64 2.35 14.76
C ARG A 134 -4.53 0.83 14.93
N PRO A 135 -5.51 0.00 14.51
CA PRO A 135 -5.36 -1.46 14.54
C PRO A 135 -4.20 -1.94 13.64
N VAL A 136 -3.98 -1.31 12.48
CA VAL A 136 -2.83 -1.61 11.61
C VAL A 136 -1.53 -1.31 12.35
N ALA A 137 -1.42 -0.12 12.95
CA ALA A 137 -0.20 0.30 13.66
C ALA A 137 0.11 -0.60 14.85
N ARG A 138 -0.90 -0.98 15.65
CA ARG A 138 -0.73 -1.89 16.80
C ARG A 138 -0.36 -3.29 16.35
N GLY A 139 -1.03 -3.85 15.35
CA GLY A 139 -0.70 -5.15 14.81
C GLY A 139 0.72 -5.20 14.26
N LEU A 140 1.15 -4.18 13.50
CA LEU A 140 2.53 -4.07 13.02
C LEU A 140 3.53 -3.90 14.19
N ALA A 141 3.15 -3.19 15.26
CA ALA A 141 4.01 -3.05 16.43
C ALA A 141 4.27 -4.38 17.13
N CYS A 142 3.29 -5.30 17.12
CA CYS A 142 3.46 -6.67 17.64
C CYS A 142 4.31 -7.54 16.71
N LEU A 143 4.17 -7.36 15.39
CA LEU A 143 4.76 -8.25 14.38
C LEU A 143 6.18 -7.86 13.96
N LEU A 144 6.57 -6.60 14.10
CA LEU A 144 7.87 -6.12 13.65
C LEU A 144 8.92 -6.12 14.75
N LYS A 145 10.13 -6.51 14.41
CA LYS A 145 11.31 -6.34 15.26
C LYS A 145 11.53 -4.85 15.58
N PRO A 146 12.01 -4.49 16.77
CA PRO A 146 12.47 -3.12 17.05
C PRO A 146 13.49 -2.67 16.00
N GLY A 147 13.34 -1.45 15.50
CA GLY A 147 14.20 -0.92 14.43
C GLY A 147 13.76 -1.30 13.01
N ALA A 148 12.80 -2.20 12.84
CA ALA A 148 12.34 -2.61 11.52
C ALA A 148 11.61 -1.48 10.77
N PRO A 149 11.81 -1.34 9.46
CA PRO A 149 11.08 -0.37 8.64
C PRO A 149 9.67 -0.84 8.30
N ALA A 150 8.72 0.11 8.28
CA ALA A 150 7.39 -0.07 7.69
C ALA A 150 7.21 0.93 6.54
N MET A 151 7.02 0.42 5.34
CA MET A 151 6.97 1.18 4.08
C MET A 151 5.53 1.22 3.57
N LEU A 152 4.81 2.31 3.81
CA LEU A 152 3.38 2.40 3.55
C LEU A 152 3.10 3.39 2.41
N VAL A 153 2.54 2.89 1.32
CA VAL A 153 2.18 3.68 0.14
C VAL A 153 0.68 3.96 0.16
N LEU A 154 0.33 5.23 0.26
CA LEU A 154 -1.05 5.70 0.28
C LEU A 154 -1.27 6.73 -0.84
N PHE A 155 -2.53 6.94 -1.23
CA PHE A 155 -2.87 8.05 -2.12
C PHE A 155 -2.45 9.40 -1.54
N GLY A 156 -1.81 10.22 -2.37
CA GLY A 156 -1.56 11.61 -2.05
C GLY A 156 -2.87 12.38 -1.83
N THR A 157 -2.91 13.25 -0.84
CA THR A 157 -4.09 14.10 -0.57
C THR A 157 -4.20 15.28 -1.53
N PHE A 158 -3.16 15.53 -2.32
CA PHE A 158 -3.11 16.55 -3.36
C PHE A 158 -2.23 16.03 -4.52
N CYS A 159 -2.86 15.75 -5.66
CA CYS A 159 -2.20 15.23 -6.85
C CYS A 159 -2.51 16.15 -8.06
N PRO A 160 -1.61 17.10 -8.41
CA PRO A 160 -1.80 17.99 -9.55
C PRO A 160 -2.01 17.24 -10.87
N GLY A 161 -1.31 16.11 -11.05
CA GLY A 161 -1.46 15.26 -12.24
C GLY A 161 -2.88 14.72 -12.40
N GLU A 162 -3.50 14.22 -11.32
CA GLU A 162 -4.90 13.78 -11.38
C GLU A 162 -5.84 14.95 -11.61
N MET A 163 -5.60 16.09 -10.94
CA MET A 163 -6.43 17.28 -11.12
C MET A 163 -6.45 17.73 -12.58
N ALA A 164 -5.28 17.79 -13.24
CA ALA A 164 -5.16 18.14 -14.65
C ALA A 164 -5.91 17.13 -15.55
N VAL A 165 -5.71 15.82 -15.33
CA VAL A 165 -6.38 14.77 -16.12
C VAL A 165 -7.90 14.85 -15.95
N GLU A 166 -8.42 15.06 -14.75
CA GLU A 166 -9.87 15.14 -14.51
C GLU A 166 -10.50 16.40 -15.16
N VAL A 167 -9.79 17.52 -15.14
CA VAL A 167 -10.22 18.74 -15.84
C VAL A 167 -10.24 18.52 -17.35
N LEU A 168 -9.17 17.96 -17.93
CA LEU A 168 -9.09 17.66 -19.37
C LEU A 168 -10.15 16.66 -19.83
N ARG A 169 -10.60 15.77 -18.95
CA ARG A 169 -11.71 14.84 -19.20
C ARG A 169 -13.10 15.44 -18.99
N GLY A 170 -13.21 16.75 -18.74
CA GLY A 170 -14.49 17.42 -18.50
C GLY A 170 -15.14 17.09 -17.16
N ARG A 171 -14.34 16.62 -16.17
CA ARG A 171 -14.82 16.24 -14.83
C ARG A 171 -14.16 17.07 -13.71
N PRO A 172 -14.22 18.42 -13.77
CA PRO A 172 -13.53 19.28 -12.79
C PRO A 172 -14.00 19.06 -11.34
N HIS A 173 -15.24 18.58 -11.15
CA HIS A 173 -15.76 18.25 -9.82
C HIS A 173 -14.99 17.11 -9.11
N LEU A 174 -14.30 16.25 -9.88
CA LEU A 174 -13.45 15.18 -9.34
C LEU A 174 -12.02 15.64 -9.03
N ALA A 175 -11.58 16.77 -9.59
CA ALA A 175 -10.21 17.26 -9.45
C ALA A 175 -9.80 17.48 -7.97
N LEU A 176 -10.74 17.85 -7.11
CA LEU A 176 -10.49 18.08 -5.67
C LEU A 176 -10.97 16.96 -4.76
N ARG A 177 -11.36 15.78 -5.31
CA ARG A 177 -11.94 14.68 -4.52
C ARG A 177 -11.05 14.23 -3.37
N ARG A 178 -9.71 14.23 -3.57
CA ARG A 178 -8.73 13.80 -2.55
C ARG A 178 -8.59 14.77 -1.37
N ARG A 179 -9.11 16.00 -1.50
CA ARG A 179 -9.10 17.01 -0.42
C ARG A 179 -10.27 16.86 0.54
N LYS A 180 -11.26 16.04 0.22
CA LYS A 180 -12.39 15.76 1.12
C LYS A 180 -11.86 15.18 2.44
N ARG A 181 -12.48 15.57 3.54
CA ARG A 181 -12.25 14.95 4.85
C ARG A 181 -13.18 13.75 4.99
N GLY A 182 -12.71 12.70 5.67
CA GLY A 182 -13.48 11.48 5.87
C GLY A 182 -13.48 10.57 4.64
N GLU A 183 -14.53 9.79 4.53
CA GLU A 183 -14.70 8.81 3.47
C GLU A 183 -15.10 9.46 2.14
N ALA A 184 -14.55 8.92 1.07
CA ALA A 184 -14.89 9.31 -0.29
C ALA A 184 -15.30 8.06 -1.10
N PRO A 185 -16.37 8.14 -1.92
CA PRO A 185 -16.81 6.99 -2.70
C PRO A 185 -15.78 6.63 -3.78
N ALA A 186 -15.58 5.33 -3.94
CA ALA A 186 -14.79 4.71 -5.00
C ALA A 186 -15.60 3.58 -5.64
N ARG A 187 -15.23 3.18 -6.86
CA ARG A 187 -15.93 2.12 -7.59
C ARG A 187 -14.92 1.23 -8.32
N LEU A 188 -15.07 -0.08 -8.16
CA LEU A 188 -14.31 -1.10 -8.86
C LEU A 188 -15.23 -2.27 -9.18
N ALA A 189 -15.10 -2.91 -10.34
CA ALA A 189 -15.93 -4.06 -10.78
C ALA A 189 -17.46 -3.81 -10.63
N LYS A 190 -17.91 -2.56 -10.84
CA LYS A 190 -19.30 -2.08 -10.65
C LYS A 190 -19.76 -2.07 -9.17
N LEU A 191 -18.90 -2.40 -8.23
CA LEU A 191 -19.18 -2.33 -6.79
C LEU A 191 -18.67 -1.02 -6.21
N GLU A 192 -19.44 -0.44 -5.30
CA GLU A 192 -19.10 0.80 -4.61
C GLU A 192 -18.53 0.51 -3.23
N PHE A 193 -17.54 1.28 -2.83
CA PHE A 193 -16.93 1.23 -1.50
C PHE A 193 -16.36 2.61 -1.16
N ASN A 194 -15.91 2.78 0.08
CA ASN A 194 -15.32 4.02 0.52
C ASN A 194 -13.80 3.92 0.63
N VAL A 195 -13.13 5.04 0.35
CA VAL A 195 -11.70 5.23 0.62
C VAL A 195 -11.49 6.46 1.48
N VAL A 196 -10.43 6.46 2.29
CA VAL A 196 -10.03 7.59 3.12
C VAL A 196 -8.68 8.11 2.64
N TYR A 197 -8.59 9.41 2.34
CA TYR A 197 -7.33 10.06 2.02
C TYR A 197 -6.65 10.51 3.31
N HIS A 198 -5.84 9.60 3.89
CA HIS A 198 -5.16 9.84 5.15
C HIS A 198 -4.15 10.98 5.06
N ARG A 199 -4.28 11.94 5.96
CA ARG A 199 -3.33 13.06 6.05
C ARG A 199 -2.11 12.65 6.84
N ARG A 200 -0.97 13.29 6.57
CA ARG A 200 0.29 13.04 7.29
C ARG A 200 0.12 13.06 8.81
N ALA A 201 -0.59 14.06 9.35
CA ALA A 201 -0.79 14.17 10.80
C ALA A 201 -1.57 12.97 11.36
N ALA A 202 -2.62 12.51 10.65
CA ALA A 202 -3.38 11.32 11.03
C ALA A 202 -2.51 10.06 11.00
N MET A 203 -1.68 9.89 9.96
CA MET A 203 -0.70 8.81 9.87
C MET A 203 0.26 8.81 11.06
N SER A 204 0.92 9.95 11.31
CA SER A 204 1.87 10.05 12.43
C SER A 204 1.20 9.80 13.78
N HIS A 205 -0.04 10.27 13.97
CA HIS A 205 -0.79 10.06 15.21
C HIS A 205 -1.19 8.60 15.39
N ALA A 206 -1.70 7.94 14.35
CA ALA A 206 -2.13 6.54 14.41
C ALA A 206 -0.95 5.58 14.70
N PHE A 207 0.24 5.90 14.22
CA PHE A 207 1.43 5.07 14.35
C PHE A 207 2.26 5.36 15.61
N ALA A 208 2.07 6.53 16.26
CA ALA A 208 2.69 6.82 17.54
C ALA A 208 2.04 5.96 18.68
N PRO A 209 2.81 5.56 19.73
CA PRO A 209 4.24 5.82 19.94
C PRO A 209 5.16 4.75 19.33
N TRP A 210 4.58 3.73 18.70
CA TRP A 210 5.35 2.54 18.27
C TRP A 210 6.23 2.77 17.05
N PHE A 211 5.93 3.82 16.27
CA PHE A 211 6.66 4.13 15.05
C PHE A 211 7.00 5.61 14.94
N VAL A 212 8.18 5.89 14.40
CA VAL A 212 8.63 7.24 14.05
C VAL A 212 8.65 7.37 12.53
N LEU A 213 8.04 8.42 11.99
CA LEU A 213 8.10 8.74 10.57
C LEU A 213 9.49 9.31 10.23
N GLU A 214 10.28 8.58 9.44
CA GLU A 214 11.63 9.00 9.04
C GLU A 214 11.66 9.75 7.71
N LYS A 215 10.93 9.24 6.72
CA LYS A 215 11.01 9.76 5.35
C LYS A 215 9.65 9.71 4.65
N ARG A 216 9.53 10.55 3.64
CA ARG A 216 8.42 10.51 2.68
C ARG A 216 8.99 10.63 1.27
N LEU A 217 8.41 9.85 0.35
CA LEU A 217 8.73 9.92 -1.07
C LEU A 217 7.43 10.05 -1.86
N GLY A 218 7.38 11.01 -2.76
CA GLY A 218 6.32 11.08 -3.77
C GLY A 218 6.52 9.98 -4.80
N ILE A 219 5.48 9.29 -5.12
CA ILE A 219 5.43 8.28 -6.18
C ILE A 219 4.48 8.83 -7.23
N GLY A 220 4.97 9.00 -8.45
CA GLY A 220 4.21 9.64 -9.50
C GLY A 220 4.00 11.15 -9.25
N VAL A 221 5.08 11.90 -9.01
CA VAL A 221 5.08 13.38 -8.94
C VAL A 221 4.92 13.95 -10.34
N THR A 222 5.70 13.44 -11.29
CA THR A 222 5.66 13.77 -12.71
C THR A 222 5.08 12.64 -13.55
N VAL A 223 5.32 11.38 -13.17
CA VAL A 223 4.65 10.22 -13.77
C VAL A 223 3.16 10.33 -13.51
N PRO A 224 2.32 10.39 -14.54
CA PRO A 224 0.90 10.65 -14.36
C PRO A 224 0.19 9.47 -13.67
N PRO A 225 -0.94 9.73 -13.00
CA PRO A 225 -1.74 8.69 -12.37
C PRO A 225 -2.37 7.75 -13.40
N SER A 226 -2.84 6.60 -12.92
CA SER A 226 -3.56 5.61 -13.74
C SER A 226 -4.78 6.19 -14.48
N ALA A 227 -5.30 7.33 -14.03
CA ALA A 227 -6.33 8.07 -14.74
C ALA A 227 -5.87 8.56 -16.14
N ALA A 228 -4.59 8.70 -16.41
CA ALA A 228 -4.07 9.06 -17.72
C ALA A 228 -3.92 7.88 -18.70
N GLU A 229 -4.19 6.67 -18.23
CA GLU A 229 -4.14 5.49 -19.10
C GLU A 229 -5.40 5.32 -19.96
N PRO A 230 -5.28 4.75 -21.16
CA PRO A 230 -4.08 4.23 -21.81
C PRO A 230 -3.26 5.28 -22.57
N TRP A 231 -3.61 6.58 -22.48
CA TRP A 231 -3.00 7.64 -23.28
C TRP A 231 -1.48 7.73 -23.07
N ILE A 232 -1.02 7.79 -21.84
CA ILE A 232 0.41 7.97 -21.55
C ILE A 232 1.25 6.76 -21.95
N SER A 233 0.69 5.56 -21.97
CA SER A 233 1.37 4.35 -22.42
C SER A 233 1.74 4.38 -23.91
N GLN A 234 1.11 5.26 -24.69
CA GLN A 234 1.45 5.47 -26.10
C GLN A 234 2.71 6.33 -26.29
N TRP A 235 3.22 6.95 -25.21
CA TRP A 235 4.35 7.86 -25.23
C TRP A 235 5.51 7.36 -24.34
N PRO A 236 6.15 6.23 -24.66
CA PRO A 236 7.14 5.58 -23.78
C PRO A 236 8.36 6.48 -23.51
N HIS A 237 8.83 7.27 -24.48
CA HIS A 237 9.96 8.17 -24.28
C HIS A 237 9.62 9.33 -23.33
N LEU A 238 8.40 9.88 -23.43
CA LEU A 238 7.91 10.91 -22.51
C LEU A 238 7.80 10.35 -21.10
N LEU A 239 7.25 9.15 -20.95
CA LEU A 239 7.13 8.49 -19.65
C LEU A 239 8.52 8.21 -19.03
N ALA A 240 9.50 7.77 -19.81
CA ALA A 240 10.88 7.57 -19.34
C ALA A 240 11.55 8.88 -18.86
N ALA A 241 11.30 9.98 -19.56
CA ALA A 241 11.76 11.30 -19.12
C ALA A 241 11.08 11.71 -17.79
N MET A 242 9.76 11.50 -17.68
CA MET A 242 9.01 11.75 -16.45
C MET A 242 9.52 10.90 -15.29
N GLU A 243 9.80 9.61 -15.48
CA GLU A 243 10.41 8.75 -14.45
C GLU A 243 11.78 9.29 -13.98
N THR A 244 12.55 9.84 -14.88
CA THR A 244 13.85 10.41 -14.55
C THR A 244 13.70 11.67 -13.69
N LEU A 245 12.77 12.54 -14.03
CA LEU A 245 12.42 13.71 -13.22
C LEU A 245 11.84 13.30 -11.86
N ASP A 246 10.98 12.29 -11.84
CA ASP A 246 10.34 11.77 -10.63
C ASP A 246 11.38 11.37 -9.58
N ARG A 247 12.47 10.70 -9.99
CA ARG A 247 13.56 10.31 -9.08
C ARG A 247 14.19 11.52 -8.35
N GLY A 248 14.34 12.64 -9.04
CA GLY A 248 14.87 13.88 -8.44
C GLY A 248 13.85 14.60 -7.56
N LEU A 249 12.59 14.58 -7.95
CA LEU A 249 11.52 15.33 -7.32
C LEU A 249 10.80 14.55 -6.20
N ALA A 250 10.99 13.23 -6.09
CA ALA A 250 10.31 12.37 -5.13
C ALA A 250 10.41 12.84 -3.66
N ARG A 251 11.56 13.40 -3.25
CA ARG A 251 11.75 13.93 -1.88
C ARG A 251 11.20 15.33 -1.72
N PRO A 252 11.63 16.34 -2.48
CA PRO A 252 11.19 17.73 -2.27
C PRO A 252 9.68 17.90 -2.50
N LEU A 253 9.10 17.18 -3.45
CA LEU A 253 7.68 17.29 -3.81
C LEU A 253 6.87 16.06 -3.38
N ALA A 254 7.26 15.39 -2.31
CA ALA A 254 6.64 14.14 -1.86
C ALA A 254 5.11 14.22 -1.72
N MET A 255 4.58 15.37 -1.33
CA MET A 255 3.14 15.55 -1.11
C MET A 255 2.34 15.85 -2.39
N LEU A 256 3.00 15.97 -3.55
CA LEU A 256 2.39 16.22 -4.85
C LEU A 256 2.29 14.95 -5.70
N GLY A 257 2.81 13.83 -5.21
CA GLY A 257 2.72 12.55 -5.91
C GLY A 257 1.30 12.01 -5.98
N ASP A 258 1.06 11.17 -6.97
CA ASP A 258 -0.15 10.34 -7.04
C ASP A 258 -0.30 9.52 -5.78
N HIS A 259 0.81 8.92 -5.34
CA HIS A 259 0.94 8.29 -4.03
C HIS A 259 2.05 8.94 -3.21
N VAL A 260 2.00 8.73 -1.91
CA VAL A 260 3.06 9.09 -0.96
C VAL A 260 3.49 7.82 -0.25
N LEU A 261 4.77 7.50 -0.36
CA LEU A 261 5.38 6.46 0.44
C LEU A 261 5.86 7.07 1.75
N TYR A 262 5.32 6.56 2.85
CA TYR A 262 5.71 6.88 4.23
C TYR A 262 6.64 5.78 4.73
N GLN A 263 7.87 6.12 5.05
CA GLN A 263 8.81 5.21 5.72
C GLN A 263 8.77 5.49 7.22
N PHE A 264 8.23 4.57 7.95
CA PHE A 264 8.27 4.53 9.41
C PHE A 264 9.35 3.60 9.90
N ARG A 265 9.84 3.84 11.13
CA ARG A 265 10.72 2.92 11.86
C ARG A 265 10.05 2.48 13.16
N ARG A 266 10.04 1.18 13.43
CA ARG A 266 9.56 0.61 14.68
C ARG A 266 10.46 1.07 15.83
N THR A 267 9.88 1.67 16.87
CA THR A 267 10.60 2.06 18.08
C THR A 267 10.81 0.85 19.00
N SER A 268 11.55 1.01 20.09
CA SER A 268 11.64 -0.02 21.15
C SER A 268 10.46 0.02 22.13
N THR A 269 9.50 0.93 21.95
CA THR A 269 8.33 1.04 22.83
C THR A 269 7.54 -0.26 22.84
N PRO A 270 7.28 -0.87 24.02
CA PRO A 270 6.47 -2.07 24.11
C PRO A 270 5.08 -1.85 23.51
N TRP A 271 4.55 -2.85 22.83
CA TRP A 271 3.23 -2.74 22.20
C TRP A 271 2.09 -2.67 23.23
N GLU A 272 2.33 -3.16 24.45
CA GLU A 272 1.40 -3.20 25.58
C GLU A 272 1.20 -1.83 26.25
N THR A 273 1.99 -0.82 25.93
CA THR A 273 2.05 0.46 26.65
C THR A 273 0.80 1.34 26.52
N LEU A 274 -0.16 0.95 25.72
CA LEU A 274 -1.49 1.57 25.70
C LEU A 274 -2.52 0.50 26.02
N SER A 275 -3.00 0.48 27.27
CA SER A 275 -4.22 -0.24 27.63
C SER A 275 -5.33 0.03 26.61
N PRO A 276 -6.21 -0.94 26.31
CA PRO A 276 -7.34 -0.68 25.44
C PRO A 276 -8.11 0.54 25.98
N VAL A 277 -8.44 1.48 25.08
CA VAL A 277 -9.35 2.57 25.40
C VAL A 277 -10.60 1.92 26.02
N PRO A 278 -11.05 2.33 27.21
CA PRO A 278 -12.28 1.80 27.77
C PRO A 278 -13.39 1.98 26.76
N ARG A 279 -14.22 0.94 26.62
CA ARG A 279 -15.39 0.86 25.72
C ARG A 279 -16.38 1.99 25.97
#